data_137089a576a5f16da599439e07c1084d
#
_entry.id   137089a576a5f16da599439e07c1084d
#
_cell.length_a   1.000
_cell.length_b   1.000
_cell.length_c   1.000
_cell.angle_alpha   90.00
_cell.angle_beta   90.00
_cell.angle_gamma   90.00
#
_symmetry.space_group_name_H-M   'P 1'
#
loop_
_entity.id
_entity.type
_entity.pdbx_description
1 polymer ?
#
loop_
_entity_poly.entity_id
_entity_poly.type
_entity_poly.pdbx_seq_one_letter_code
_entity_poly.pdbx_strand_id
1 'polypeptide(L)' 'MDWNRVEGNWKQMKGAVKQQWGKLTDDDLTRINGSQEKLEGIIQERYGIAKDETRKQLDSWYQNQAWE' A
#
# COMPACT_ATOMS: atom_id res chain seq x y z
N MET A 1 10.14 8.89 -0.68
CA MET A 1 9.42 7.84 0.07
C MET A 1 10.37 6.69 0.38
N ASP A 2 10.42 6.28 1.61
CA ASP A 2 11.27 5.17 2.05
C ASP A 2 10.41 3.94 2.34
N TRP A 3 10.23 3.10 1.33
CA TRP A 3 9.37 1.92 1.45
C TRP A 3 9.92 0.88 2.43
N ASN A 4 11.20 0.92 2.73
CA ASN A 4 11.79 -0.01 3.71
C ASN A 4 11.09 0.11 5.07
N ARG A 5 10.60 1.29 5.42
CA ARG A 5 9.83 1.50 6.65
C ARG A 5 8.52 0.72 6.62
N VAL A 6 7.85 0.77 5.48
CA VAL A 6 6.57 0.05 5.32
C VAL A 6 6.81 -1.45 5.34
N GLU A 7 7.81 -1.91 4.58
CA GLU A 7 8.14 -3.34 4.53
C GLU A 7 8.53 -3.87 5.91
N GLY A 8 9.39 -3.14 6.61
CA GLY A 8 9.85 -3.56 7.94
C GLY A 8 8.77 -3.54 8.99
N ASN A 9 7.69 -2.78 8.78
CA ASN A 9 6.57 -2.68 9.71
C ASN A 9 5.27 -3.19 9.09
N TRP A 10 5.35 -4.10 8.13
CA TRP A 10 4.19 -4.52 7.35
C TRP A 10 3.04 -5.01 8.22
N LYS A 11 3.33 -5.75 9.26
CA LYS A 11 2.31 -6.28 10.14
C LYS A 11 1.45 -5.17 10.74
N GLN A 12 2.04 -4.02 11.03
CA GLN A 12 1.33 -2.84 11.53
C GLN A 12 0.72 -2.03 10.41
N MET A 13 1.44 -1.92 9.29
CA MET A 13 1.04 -1.04 8.19
C MET A 13 -0.08 -1.61 7.34
N LYS A 14 -0.26 -2.93 7.31
CA LYS A 14 -1.31 -3.53 6.48
C LYS A 14 -2.70 -3.04 6.85
N GLY A 15 -2.95 -2.77 8.12
CA GLY A 15 -4.22 -2.20 8.56
C GLY A 15 -4.46 -0.80 7.99
N ALA A 16 -3.41 0.03 7.99
CA ALA A 16 -3.50 1.37 7.42
C ALA A 16 -3.67 1.32 5.90
N VAL A 17 -3.01 0.37 5.25
CA VAL A 17 -3.17 0.16 3.81
C VAL A 17 -4.61 -0.23 3.49
N LYS A 18 -5.18 -1.16 4.23
CA LYS A 18 -6.56 -1.59 4.02
C LYS A 18 -7.56 -0.47 4.28
N GLN A 19 -7.27 0.39 5.25
CA GLN A 19 -8.12 1.53 5.55
C GLN A 19 -8.12 2.54 4.39
N GLN A 20 -6.97 2.76 3.77
CA GLN A 20 -6.84 3.67 2.64
C GLN A 20 -7.43 3.07 1.36
N TRP A 21 -7.20 1.78 1.14
CA TRP A 21 -7.67 1.06 -0.06
C TRP A 21 -8.59 -0.07 0.36
N GLY A 22 -9.83 0.30 0.67
CA GLY A 22 -10.83 -0.63 1.23
C GLY A 22 -11.22 -1.80 0.32
N LYS A 23 -10.93 -1.71 -0.98
CA LYS A 23 -11.21 -2.81 -1.91
C LYS A 23 -10.22 -3.96 -1.79
N LEU A 24 -9.09 -3.74 -1.11
CA LEU A 24 -8.13 -4.82 -0.88
C LEU A 24 -8.66 -5.79 0.16
N THR A 25 -8.44 -7.08 -0.08
CA THR A 25 -8.84 -8.13 0.86
C THR A 25 -7.67 -8.51 1.76
N ASP A 26 -7.96 -9.24 2.83
CA ASP A 26 -6.90 -9.76 3.71
C ASP A 26 -5.95 -10.67 2.93
N ASP A 27 -6.47 -11.44 1.98
CA ASP A 27 -5.67 -12.27 1.09
C ASP A 27 -4.70 -11.41 0.26
N ASP A 28 -5.22 -10.32 -0.29
CA ASP A 28 -4.37 -9.38 -1.06
C ASP A 28 -3.23 -8.86 -0.19
N LEU A 29 -3.51 -8.47 1.04
CA LEU A 29 -2.51 -7.95 1.95
C LEU A 29 -1.47 -9.00 2.32
N THR A 30 -1.89 -10.24 2.48
CA THR A 30 -0.97 -11.35 2.76
C THR A 30 -0.04 -11.58 1.56
N ARG A 31 -0.58 -11.54 0.35
CA ARG A 31 0.23 -11.72 -0.86
C ARG A 31 1.20 -10.58 -1.10
N ILE A 32 0.80 -9.36 -0.74
CA ILE A 32 1.66 -8.19 -0.85
C ILE A 32 2.87 -8.33 0.06
N ASN A 33 2.66 -8.75 1.29
CA ASN A 33 3.72 -9.02 2.26
C ASN A 33 4.81 -7.94 2.29
N GLY A 34 4.40 -6.68 2.25
CA GLY A 34 5.32 -5.54 2.31
C GLY A 34 5.94 -5.12 0.99
N SER A 35 5.66 -5.81 -0.11
CA SER A 35 6.23 -5.48 -1.42
C SER A 35 5.52 -4.30 -2.06
N GLN A 36 6.27 -3.24 -2.33
CA GLN A 36 5.73 -2.05 -3.01
C GLN A 36 5.19 -2.41 -4.39
N GLU A 37 5.93 -3.20 -5.14
CA GLU A 37 5.55 -3.58 -6.50
C GLU A 37 4.24 -4.35 -6.53
N LYS A 38 4.08 -5.31 -5.61
CA LYS A 38 2.86 -6.08 -5.52
C LYS A 38 1.69 -5.24 -5.08
N LEU A 39 1.90 -4.33 -4.12
CA LEU A 39 0.86 -3.43 -3.67
C LEU A 39 0.39 -2.52 -4.81
N GLU A 40 1.32 -1.92 -5.55
CA GLU A 40 0.98 -1.09 -6.69
C GLU A 40 0.16 -1.86 -7.73
N GLY A 41 0.59 -3.08 -8.04
CA GLY A 41 -0.11 -3.91 -9.02
C GLY A 41 -1.53 -4.24 -8.59
N ILE A 42 -1.72 -4.58 -7.33
CA ILE A 42 -3.05 -4.91 -6.82
C ILE A 42 -3.96 -3.68 -6.78
N ILE A 43 -3.44 -2.53 -6.38
CA ILE A 43 -4.22 -1.28 -6.40
C ILE A 43 -4.67 -0.97 -7.83
N GLN A 44 -3.78 -1.07 -8.80
CA GLN A 44 -4.11 -0.84 -10.20
C GLN A 44 -5.22 -1.78 -10.67
N GLU A 45 -5.14 -3.04 -10.29
CA GLU A 45 -6.12 -4.04 -10.66
C GLU A 45 -7.48 -3.79 -10.04
N ARG A 46 -7.51 -3.52 -8.72
CA ARG A 46 -8.75 -3.36 -7.97
C ARG A 46 -9.47 -2.05 -8.28
N TYR A 47 -8.71 -0.99 -8.55
CA TYR A 47 -9.28 0.35 -8.76
C TYR A 47 -9.29 0.78 -10.21
N GLY A 48 -8.65 0.01 -11.10
CA GLY A 48 -8.62 0.35 -12.52
C GLY A 48 -7.93 1.66 -12.84
N ILE A 49 -6.89 2.00 -12.08
CA ILE A 49 -6.16 3.26 -12.26
C ILE A 49 -4.76 3.01 -12.81
N ALA A 50 -4.18 4.05 -13.41
CA ALA A 50 -2.85 3.97 -13.99
C ALA A 50 -1.78 3.94 -12.91
N LYS A 51 -0.59 3.49 -13.30
CA LYS A 51 0.57 3.40 -12.39
C LYS A 51 0.92 4.75 -11.78
N ASP A 52 0.86 5.82 -12.57
CA ASP A 52 1.19 7.16 -12.09
C ASP A 52 0.24 7.61 -10.98
N GLU A 53 -1.04 7.35 -11.15
CA GLU A 53 -2.05 7.68 -10.15
C GLU A 53 -1.83 6.84 -8.88
N THR A 54 -1.53 5.56 -9.07
CA THR A 54 -1.25 4.66 -7.95
C THR A 54 -0.07 5.18 -7.12
N ARG A 55 1.00 5.59 -7.78
CA ARG A 55 2.19 6.12 -7.10
C ARG A 55 1.89 7.41 -6.36
N LYS A 56 1.08 8.28 -6.93
CA LYS A 56 0.64 9.50 -6.25
C LYS A 56 -0.10 9.18 -4.97
N GLN A 57 -1.02 8.22 -5.04
CA GLN A 57 -1.79 7.80 -3.87
C GLN A 57 -0.90 7.20 -2.80
N LEU A 58 0.05 6.36 -3.20
CA LEU A 58 0.99 5.75 -2.27
C LEU A 58 1.87 6.79 -1.59
N ASP A 59 2.38 7.75 -2.36
CA ASP A 59 3.24 8.80 -1.84
C ASP A 59 2.49 9.66 -0.82
N SER A 60 1.28 10.06 -1.17
CA SER A 60 0.43 10.85 -0.27
C SER A 60 0.11 10.07 1.01
N TRP A 61 -0.27 8.80 0.86
CA TRP A 61 -0.54 7.94 2.00
C TRP A 61 0.68 7.81 2.91
N TYR A 62 1.84 7.57 2.33
CA TYR A 62 3.09 7.43 3.08
C TYR A 62 3.39 8.68 3.91
N GLN A 63 3.24 9.87 3.31
CA GLN A 63 3.52 11.13 3.98
C GLN A 63 2.57 11.42 5.13
N ASN A 64 1.37 10.87 5.07
CA ASN A 64 0.35 11.10 6.09
C ASN A 64 0.41 10.11 7.25
N GLN A 65 1.35 9.16 7.22
CA GLN A 65 1.50 8.22 8.32
C GLN A 65 2.31 8.81 9.46
N ALA A 66 1.97 8.40 10.68
CA ALA A 66 2.72 8.81 11.88
C ALA A 66 3.92 7.88 12.05
N TRP A 67 5.04 8.28 11.49
CA TRP A 67 6.28 7.53 11.65
C TRP A 67 6.96 7.89 12.97
N GLU A 68 7.43 6.89 13.67
CA GLU A 68 8.20 7.10 14.90
C GLU A 68 9.65 6.70 14.72
#